data_3c0198ef448d141214f82ae4e3dfb952
#
_entry.id   3c0198ef448d141214f82ae4e3dfb952
#
_cell.length_a   1.000
_cell.length_b   1.000
_cell.length_c   1.000
_cell.angle_alpha   90.00
_cell.angle_beta   90.00
_cell.angle_gamma   90.00
#
_symmetry.space_group_name_H-M   'P 1'
#
loop_
_entity.id
_entity.type
_entity.pdbx_description
1 polymer ?
#
loop_
_entity_poly.entity_id
_entity_poly.type
_entity_poly.pdbx_seq_one_letter_code
_entity_poly.pdbx_strand_id
1 'polypeptide(L)'
;MKMLIGMVCTLVTLNVYAHTETLEKTKLNFFPTELGFADQVPTGFLKVVGGTLSGFPKNSSEKQKVLDSYSIIEAVMNSNEFKERVINFKSSDGKRSYSSNRGMSNEQVYEYLMQGKELVGGESNQGEMNFDVRRYYRGWSKVIGYTNPGKSNTISVNGRFYSRYKITQITSNLVHEWIHLNGFLHDSAKDHDSVPYAVGYIAEELAEKFVSQGYLD
;
A
#
# COMPACT_ATOMS: atom_id res chain seq x y z
N MET A 1 38.05 31.85 44.93
CA MET A 1 37.04 32.40 43.98
C MET A 1 36.67 31.25 43.03
N LYS A 2 35.56 30.60 43.34
CA LYS A 2 35.08 29.42 42.62
C LYS A 2 33.91 29.83 41.74
N MET A 3 34.01 29.57 40.46
CA MET A 3 32.93 29.88 39.54
C MET A 3 32.20 28.62 39.10
N LEU A 4 30.93 28.65 39.27
CA LEU A 4 29.93 27.70 38.82
C LEU A 4 29.89 27.64 37.29
N ILE A 5 29.92 26.45 36.72
CA ILE A 5 29.34 26.19 35.41
C ILE A 5 28.53 24.91 35.58
N GLY A 6 27.24 25.10 35.63
CA GLY A 6 26.30 24.00 35.64
C GLY A 6 25.11 24.31 34.76
N MET A 7 24.70 23.36 34.02
CA MET A 7 23.35 23.16 33.56
C MET A 7 22.83 23.95 32.35
N VAL A 8 23.07 23.40 31.15
CA VAL A 8 22.08 23.43 30.05
C VAL A 8 22.30 22.20 29.20
N CYS A 9 21.59 21.14 29.46
CA CYS A 9 21.37 20.06 28.48
C CYS A 9 20.29 19.11 28.98
N THR A 10 19.04 19.53 28.96
CA THR A 10 17.91 18.60 29.12
C THR A 10 16.61 19.29 28.71
N LEU A 11 16.33 19.41 27.44
CA LEU A 11 14.96 19.81 26.98
C LEU A 11 14.72 19.58 25.46
N VAL A 12 15.25 18.54 24.86
CA VAL A 12 14.94 18.25 23.43
C VAL A 12 14.36 16.85 23.20
N THR A 13 14.30 15.99 24.19
CA THR A 13 13.91 14.58 23.98
C THR A 13 12.45 14.25 24.31
N LEU A 14 11.64 15.20 24.73
CA LEU A 14 10.25 14.93 25.16
C LEU A 14 9.17 15.13 24.10
N ASN A 15 9.47 15.73 22.94
CA ASN A 15 8.45 16.00 21.92
C ASN A 15 8.33 14.93 20.82
N VAL A 16 9.25 13.96 20.74
CA VAL A 16 9.19 12.91 19.72
C VAL A 16 8.32 11.74 20.17
N TYR A 17 8.29 11.46 21.48
CA TYR A 17 7.48 10.36 22.03
C TYR A 17 5.98 10.65 22.07
N ALA A 18 5.57 11.88 22.23
CA ALA A 18 4.14 12.24 22.30
C ALA A 18 3.44 12.13 20.94
N HIS A 19 4.19 12.25 19.82
CA HIS A 19 3.59 12.16 18.48
C HIS A 19 3.42 10.73 17.98
N THR A 20 4.24 9.80 18.47
CA THR A 20 4.11 8.37 18.13
C THR A 20 2.99 7.68 18.93
N GLU A 21 2.80 8.04 20.20
CA GLU A 21 1.70 7.47 20.99
C GLU A 21 0.31 7.91 20.53
N THR A 22 0.16 9.11 19.99
CA THR A 22 -1.14 9.61 19.48
C THR A 22 -1.51 8.91 18.17
N LEU A 23 -0.54 8.57 17.33
CA LEU A 23 -0.77 7.84 16.08
C LEU A 23 -1.11 6.35 16.32
N GLU A 24 -0.50 5.72 17.33
CA GLU A 24 -0.82 4.34 17.67
C GLU A 24 -2.21 4.19 18.34
N LYS A 25 -2.61 5.14 19.19
CA LYS A 25 -3.94 5.11 19.83
C LYS A 25 -5.08 5.37 18.85
N THR A 26 -4.86 6.17 17.82
CA THR A 26 -5.88 6.43 16.79
C THR A 26 -6.03 5.25 15.82
N LYS A 27 -4.97 4.47 15.61
CA LYS A 27 -5.00 3.26 14.74
C LYS A 27 -5.69 2.06 15.37
N LEU A 28 -5.76 1.96 16.70
CA LEU A 28 -6.29 0.77 17.40
C LEU A 28 -7.81 0.73 17.55
N ASN A 29 -8.54 1.81 17.23
CA ASN A 29 -9.98 1.89 17.44
C ASN A 29 -10.83 1.86 16.15
N PHE A 30 -10.22 1.60 14.98
CA PHE A 30 -10.93 1.67 13.71
C PHE A 30 -10.97 0.34 12.95
N PHE A 31 -11.34 -0.74 13.63
CA PHE A 31 -11.97 -1.85 12.94
C PHE A 31 -13.47 -1.72 13.15
N PRO A 32 -14.26 -1.40 12.13
CA PRO A 32 -15.70 -1.42 12.26
C PRO A 32 -16.17 -2.86 12.45
N THR A 33 -16.31 -3.29 13.68
CA THR A 33 -16.96 -4.55 14.05
C THR A 33 -18.41 -4.61 13.53
N GLU A 34 -18.95 -3.48 13.11
CA GLU A 34 -20.33 -3.36 12.61
C GLU A 34 -20.50 -3.66 11.11
N LEU A 35 -19.42 -3.74 10.33
CA LEU A 35 -19.50 -4.05 8.89
C LEU A 35 -19.45 -5.56 8.56
N GLY A 36 -19.63 -6.44 9.53
CA GLY A 36 -19.67 -7.89 9.30
C GLY A 36 -18.29 -8.52 8.99
N PHE A 37 -17.20 -7.81 9.29
CA PHE A 37 -15.82 -8.30 9.11
C PHE A 37 -15.29 -9.05 10.35
N ALA A 38 -16.15 -9.27 11.37
CA ALA A 38 -15.73 -9.62 12.73
C ALA A 38 -15.37 -11.10 12.96
N ASP A 39 -15.54 -11.99 12.00
CA ASP A 39 -15.52 -13.42 12.38
C ASP A 39 -14.24 -14.19 12.06
N GLN A 40 -13.22 -13.62 11.46
CA GLN A 40 -11.88 -14.25 11.47
C GLN A 40 -10.83 -13.20 11.08
N VAL A 41 -10.00 -12.77 12.04
CA VAL A 41 -8.68 -12.21 11.71
C VAL A 41 -7.90 -13.34 11.05
N PRO A 42 -7.60 -13.30 9.75
CA PRO A 42 -6.89 -14.38 9.10
C PRO A 42 -5.51 -14.54 9.77
N THR A 43 -5.06 -15.76 9.93
CA THR A 43 -3.65 -16.07 10.19
C THR A 43 -2.84 -15.56 8.98
N GLY A 44 -2.36 -14.32 9.04
CA GLY A 44 -1.69 -13.65 7.92
C GLY A 44 -2.27 -12.27 7.64
N PHE A 45 -2.36 -11.43 8.67
CA PHE A 45 -2.74 -10.01 8.50
C PHE A 45 -1.59 -9.27 7.80
N LEU A 46 -1.85 -8.73 6.61
CA LEU A 46 -0.90 -7.89 5.89
C LEU A 46 -1.00 -6.45 6.41
N LYS A 47 0.08 -5.98 7.03
CA LYS A 47 0.19 -4.61 7.55
C LYS A 47 0.86 -3.71 6.53
N VAL A 48 0.32 -2.53 6.29
CA VAL A 48 1.00 -1.52 5.46
C VAL A 48 1.97 -0.73 6.33
N VAL A 49 3.25 -0.96 6.14
CA VAL A 49 4.32 -0.19 6.77
C VAL A 49 4.83 0.83 5.76
N GLY A 50 4.26 2.03 5.82
CA GLY A 50 4.66 3.13 4.95
C GLY A 50 6.05 3.64 5.34
N GLY A 51 6.96 3.65 4.37
CA GLY A 51 8.27 4.25 4.50
C GLY A 51 8.28 5.77 4.23
N THR A 52 9.35 6.26 3.65
CA THR A 52 9.55 7.69 3.38
C THR A 52 8.63 8.19 2.26
N LEU A 53 7.96 9.32 2.51
CA LEU A 53 7.26 10.09 1.47
C LEU A 53 8.10 11.28 1.03
N SER A 54 8.64 11.25 -0.19
CA SER A 54 9.55 12.26 -0.72
C SER A 54 9.03 12.93 -2.00
N GLY A 55 9.49 14.15 -2.29
CA GLY A 55 9.13 14.90 -3.50
C GLY A 55 7.72 15.50 -3.50
N PHE A 56 6.95 15.34 -2.44
CA PHE A 56 5.65 15.98 -2.28
C PHE A 56 5.80 17.43 -1.83
N PRO A 57 4.97 18.37 -2.33
CA PRO A 57 4.91 19.71 -1.77
C PRO A 57 4.54 19.68 -0.29
N LYS A 58 5.03 20.66 0.48
CA LYS A 58 4.62 20.80 1.91
C LYS A 58 3.09 20.90 1.99
N ASN A 59 2.50 20.12 2.90
CA ASN A 59 1.05 20.13 3.17
C ASN A 59 0.18 19.88 1.92
N SER A 60 0.67 19.10 0.96
CA SER A 60 -0.11 18.79 -0.23
C SER A 60 -1.20 17.77 0.07
N SER A 61 -2.38 18.00 -0.49
CA SER A 61 -3.47 17.02 -0.47
C SER A 61 -3.08 15.70 -1.13
N GLU A 62 -2.15 15.70 -2.08
CA GLU A 62 -1.61 14.49 -2.70
C GLU A 62 -0.90 13.61 -1.66
N LYS A 63 -0.07 14.22 -0.79
CA LYS A 63 0.62 13.50 0.28
C LYS A 63 -0.37 12.90 1.26
N GLN A 64 -1.40 13.64 1.64
CA GLN A 64 -2.44 13.15 2.55
C GLN A 64 -3.20 11.98 1.92
N LYS A 65 -3.63 12.07 0.67
CA LYS A 65 -4.28 10.95 -0.04
C LYS A 65 -3.44 9.68 -0.07
N VAL A 66 -2.11 9.80 -0.20
CA VAL A 66 -1.20 8.64 -0.13
C VAL A 66 -1.20 8.03 1.27
N LEU A 67 -1.17 8.86 2.32
CA LEU A 67 -1.25 8.38 3.71
C LEU A 67 -2.59 7.71 4.00
N ASP A 68 -3.69 8.33 3.59
CA ASP A 68 -5.03 7.79 3.78
C ASP A 68 -5.22 6.48 3.00
N SER A 69 -4.61 6.37 1.80
CA SER A 69 -4.68 5.14 1.01
C SER A 69 -4.02 3.94 1.69
N TYR A 70 -3.07 4.12 2.60
CA TYR A 70 -2.46 3.01 3.35
C TYR A 70 -3.49 2.27 4.20
N SER A 71 -4.35 3.00 4.90
CA SER A 71 -5.43 2.38 5.69
C SER A 71 -6.44 1.66 4.81
N ILE A 72 -6.76 2.21 3.64
CA ILE A 72 -7.66 1.56 2.67
C ILE A 72 -7.02 0.29 2.11
N ILE A 73 -5.74 0.34 1.72
CA ILE A 73 -5.00 -0.83 1.23
C ILE A 73 -5.03 -1.94 2.28
N GLU A 74 -4.73 -1.61 3.54
CA GLU A 74 -4.73 -2.57 4.63
C GLU A 74 -6.10 -3.22 4.82
N ALA A 75 -7.18 -2.42 4.82
CA ALA A 75 -8.54 -2.94 4.92
C ALA A 75 -8.94 -3.81 3.72
N VAL A 76 -8.62 -3.36 2.50
CA VAL A 76 -8.93 -4.08 1.27
C VAL A 76 -8.20 -5.41 1.23
N MET A 77 -6.87 -5.41 1.38
CA MET A 77 -6.03 -6.60 1.23
C MET A 77 -6.37 -7.70 2.25
N ASN A 78 -6.81 -7.31 3.45
CA ASN A 78 -7.20 -8.24 4.52
C ASN A 78 -8.68 -8.65 4.50
N SER A 79 -9.49 -8.14 3.56
CA SER A 79 -10.89 -8.50 3.46
C SER A 79 -11.11 -9.89 2.85
N ASN A 80 -12.12 -10.60 3.32
CA ASN A 80 -12.53 -11.87 2.72
C ASN A 80 -12.90 -11.70 1.24
N GLU A 81 -13.52 -10.58 0.89
CA GLU A 81 -13.92 -10.31 -0.49
C GLU A 81 -12.69 -10.15 -1.42
N PHE A 82 -11.61 -9.52 -0.94
CA PHE A 82 -10.36 -9.47 -1.69
C PHE A 82 -9.80 -10.88 -1.94
N LYS A 83 -9.73 -11.69 -0.89
CA LYS A 83 -9.30 -13.10 -1.00
C LYS A 83 -10.12 -13.86 -2.04
N GLU A 84 -11.43 -13.83 -1.91
CA GLU A 84 -12.34 -14.53 -2.84
C GLU A 84 -12.17 -14.06 -4.27
N ARG A 85 -12.06 -12.76 -4.51
CA ARG A 85 -11.89 -12.19 -5.85
C ARG A 85 -10.54 -12.55 -6.47
N VAL A 86 -9.46 -12.53 -5.68
CA VAL A 86 -8.13 -12.93 -6.17
C VAL A 86 -8.10 -14.41 -6.50
N ILE A 87 -8.61 -15.28 -5.63
CA ILE A 87 -8.59 -16.73 -5.81
C ILE A 87 -9.51 -17.17 -6.98
N ASN A 88 -10.66 -16.50 -7.15
CA ASN A 88 -11.63 -16.83 -8.19
C ASN A 88 -11.48 -16.01 -9.48
N PHE A 89 -10.37 -15.26 -9.62
CA PHE A 89 -10.12 -14.47 -10.82
C PHE A 89 -10.17 -15.34 -12.08
N LYS A 90 -10.79 -14.78 -13.11
CA LYS A 90 -10.82 -15.36 -14.46
C LYS A 90 -10.30 -14.33 -15.44
N SER A 91 -9.34 -14.75 -16.25
CA SER A 91 -8.82 -13.96 -17.35
C SER A 91 -9.89 -13.71 -18.44
N SER A 92 -9.61 -12.78 -19.32
CA SER A 92 -10.50 -12.41 -20.42
C SER A 92 -10.86 -13.57 -21.36
N ASP A 93 -10.02 -14.61 -21.42
CA ASP A 93 -10.28 -15.85 -22.17
C ASP A 93 -11.06 -16.90 -21.33
N GLY A 94 -11.51 -16.55 -20.13
CA GLY A 94 -12.30 -17.39 -19.23
C GLY A 94 -11.52 -18.41 -18.40
N LYS A 95 -10.21 -18.44 -18.50
CA LYS A 95 -9.37 -19.33 -17.70
C LYS A 95 -9.28 -18.81 -16.25
N ARG A 96 -9.28 -19.72 -15.28
CA ARG A 96 -9.04 -19.40 -13.88
C ARG A 96 -7.53 -19.27 -13.63
N SER A 97 -6.92 -18.25 -14.21
CA SER A 97 -5.49 -18.00 -14.10
C SER A 97 -5.18 -16.56 -14.48
N TYR A 98 -4.23 -15.95 -13.80
CA TYR A 98 -3.61 -14.71 -14.24
C TYR A 98 -2.63 -15.01 -15.40
N SER A 99 -2.45 -14.06 -16.32
CA SER A 99 -1.27 -14.02 -17.15
C SER A 99 -0.06 -13.67 -16.27
N SER A 100 1.15 -13.92 -16.63
CA SER A 100 2.35 -13.53 -15.86
C SER A 100 2.33 -13.93 -14.35
N ASN A 101 1.68 -15.05 -14.00
CA ASN A 101 1.51 -15.54 -12.63
C ASN A 101 2.74 -16.30 -12.08
N ARG A 102 3.84 -16.33 -12.81
CA ARG A 102 5.07 -17.07 -12.42
C ARG A 102 4.85 -18.58 -12.23
N GLY A 103 3.86 -19.15 -12.89
CA GLY A 103 3.47 -20.57 -12.79
C GLY A 103 2.69 -20.91 -11.52
N MET A 104 2.22 -19.92 -10.77
CA MET A 104 1.42 -20.09 -9.56
C MET A 104 -0.07 -20.25 -9.90
N SER A 105 -0.80 -21.02 -9.07
CA SER A 105 -2.27 -20.95 -9.06
C SER A 105 -2.74 -19.62 -8.46
N ASN A 106 -4.02 -19.27 -8.62
CA ASN A 106 -4.57 -18.04 -8.03
C ASN A 106 -4.47 -18.06 -6.48
N GLU A 107 -4.67 -19.22 -5.87
CA GLU A 107 -4.50 -19.44 -4.42
C GLU A 107 -3.05 -19.15 -4.00
N GLN A 108 -2.08 -19.68 -4.74
CA GLN A 108 -0.65 -19.43 -4.48
C GLN A 108 -0.26 -17.97 -4.70
N VAL A 109 -0.86 -17.29 -5.69
CA VAL A 109 -0.67 -15.84 -5.88
C VAL A 109 -1.18 -15.08 -4.65
N TYR A 110 -2.40 -15.38 -4.17
CA TYR A 110 -2.94 -14.75 -2.97
C TYR A 110 -2.03 -14.99 -1.75
N GLU A 111 -1.66 -16.23 -1.48
CA GLU A 111 -0.79 -16.58 -0.36
C GLU A 111 0.58 -15.90 -0.44
N TYR A 112 1.15 -15.80 -1.64
CA TYR A 112 2.42 -15.11 -1.85
C TYR A 112 2.32 -13.61 -1.56
N LEU A 113 1.27 -12.93 -2.03
CA LEU A 113 1.04 -11.52 -1.75
C LEU A 113 0.84 -11.26 -0.26
N MET A 114 0.07 -12.12 0.44
CA MET A 114 -0.18 -11.96 1.88
C MET A 114 1.05 -12.22 2.75
N GLN A 115 2.13 -12.76 2.21
CA GLN A 115 3.40 -12.87 2.91
C GLN A 115 4.16 -11.54 3.02
N GLY A 116 3.86 -10.55 2.15
CA GLY A 116 4.53 -9.26 2.17
C GLY A 116 6.05 -9.37 1.90
N LYS A 117 6.44 -10.18 0.90
CA LYS A 117 7.85 -10.45 0.61
C LYS A 117 8.30 -9.66 -0.63
N GLU A 118 8.62 -8.40 -0.44
CA GLU A 118 9.29 -7.64 -1.47
C GLU A 118 10.68 -8.24 -1.79
N LEU A 119 11.11 -8.14 -3.04
CA LEU A 119 12.41 -8.68 -3.50
C LEU A 119 13.62 -8.05 -2.80
N VAL A 120 13.45 -6.88 -2.20
CA VAL A 120 14.48 -6.19 -1.42
C VAL A 120 14.08 -6.19 0.06
N GLY A 121 14.79 -6.96 0.88
CA GLY A 121 14.59 -6.98 2.33
C GLY A 121 13.34 -7.73 2.81
N GLY A 122 12.58 -8.37 1.92
CA GLY A 122 11.31 -9.02 2.25
C GLY A 122 11.41 -10.29 3.11
N GLU A 123 12.60 -10.86 3.28
CA GLU A 123 12.77 -12.07 4.11
C GLU A 123 12.55 -11.80 5.61
N SER A 124 12.81 -10.56 6.05
CA SER A 124 12.63 -10.13 7.45
C SER A 124 11.25 -9.57 7.77
N ASN A 125 10.42 -9.30 6.76
CA ASN A 125 9.22 -8.48 6.87
C ASN A 125 7.93 -9.27 6.57
N GLN A 126 7.84 -10.49 7.06
CA GLN A 126 6.67 -11.35 6.81
C GLN A 126 5.37 -10.71 7.32
N GLY A 127 4.37 -10.63 6.45
CA GLY A 127 3.08 -10.02 6.75
C GLY A 127 3.11 -8.49 6.72
N GLU A 128 4.14 -7.88 6.15
CA GLU A 128 4.24 -6.43 6.00
C GLU A 128 4.36 -6.04 4.52
N MET A 129 3.75 -4.94 4.18
CA MET A 129 3.82 -4.28 2.88
C MET A 129 4.69 -3.04 3.03
N ASN A 130 5.97 -3.15 2.66
CA ASN A 130 6.99 -2.13 2.91
C ASN A 130 7.39 -1.43 1.62
N PHE A 131 7.14 -0.13 1.53
CA PHE A 131 7.60 0.69 0.41
C PHE A 131 7.73 2.16 0.77
N ASP A 132 8.69 2.81 0.11
CA ASP A 132 8.79 4.26 0.04
C ASP A 132 7.97 4.79 -1.13
N VAL A 133 7.43 6.00 -1.01
CA VAL A 133 6.79 6.67 -2.14
C VAL A 133 7.54 7.94 -2.50
N ARG A 134 8.02 8.01 -3.74
CA ARG A 134 8.69 9.17 -4.29
C ARG A 134 7.86 9.82 -5.38
N ARG A 135 7.38 11.03 -5.13
CA ARG A 135 6.70 11.81 -6.15
C ARG A 135 7.71 12.45 -7.12
N TYR A 136 7.47 12.30 -8.41
CA TYR A 136 8.11 13.08 -9.45
C TYR A 136 7.05 13.80 -10.29
N TYR A 137 7.47 14.71 -11.17
CA TYR A 137 6.55 15.37 -12.08
C TYR A 137 7.06 15.26 -13.52
N ARG A 138 6.23 14.71 -14.41
CA ARG A 138 6.52 14.60 -15.83
C ARG A 138 5.24 14.83 -16.65
N GLY A 139 5.02 16.07 -17.05
CA GLY A 139 3.76 16.55 -17.63
C GLY A 139 3.33 15.87 -18.95
N TRP A 140 4.28 15.38 -19.73
CA TRP A 140 4.03 14.72 -21.02
C TRP A 140 4.02 13.18 -20.94
N SER A 141 4.44 12.61 -19.83
CA SER A 141 4.45 11.15 -19.64
C SER A 141 3.06 10.59 -19.46
N LYS A 142 2.83 9.39 -20.01
CA LYS A 142 1.64 8.58 -19.73
C LYS A 142 1.84 7.61 -18.55
N VAL A 143 3.07 7.51 -18.03
CA VAL A 143 3.42 6.64 -16.91
C VAL A 143 2.89 7.25 -15.62
N ILE A 144 2.05 6.51 -14.90
CA ILE A 144 1.41 6.92 -13.65
C ILE A 144 2.36 6.67 -12.49
N GLY A 145 2.87 5.45 -12.40
CA GLY A 145 3.85 5.00 -11.43
C GLY A 145 4.88 4.09 -12.07
N TYR A 146 5.96 3.81 -11.37
CA TYR A 146 6.91 2.77 -11.72
C TYR A 146 7.75 2.38 -10.51
N THR A 147 8.26 1.16 -10.53
CA THR A 147 9.18 0.60 -9.57
C THR A 147 10.44 0.04 -10.25
N ASN A 148 11.44 -0.30 -9.46
CA ASN A 148 12.61 -1.04 -9.91
C ASN A 148 12.75 -2.31 -9.06
N PRO A 149 12.00 -3.39 -9.38
CA PRO A 149 11.99 -4.62 -8.60
C PRO A 149 13.40 -5.19 -8.42
N GLY A 150 13.71 -5.65 -7.20
CA GLY A 150 15.02 -6.19 -6.85
C GLY A 150 16.13 -5.15 -6.66
N LYS A 151 15.85 -3.85 -6.85
CA LYS A 151 16.84 -2.77 -6.64
C LYS A 151 16.45 -1.84 -5.50
N SER A 152 15.18 -1.57 -5.31
CA SER A 152 14.68 -0.73 -4.21
C SER A 152 13.22 -1.02 -3.95
N ASN A 153 12.74 -0.70 -2.75
CA ASN A 153 11.32 -0.73 -2.38
C ASN A 153 10.64 0.64 -2.61
N THR A 154 11.13 1.42 -3.57
CA THR A 154 10.58 2.74 -3.87
C THR A 154 9.58 2.68 -5.02
N ILE A 155 8.35 3.08 -4.74
CA ILE A 155 7.31 3.36 -5.73
C ILE A 155 7.44 4.82 -6.16
N SER A 156 7.76 5.05 -7.43
CA SER A 156 7.84 6.40 -8.01
C SER A 156 6.51 6.76 -8.65
N VAL A 157 5.87 7.85 -8.20
CA VAL A 157 4.54 8.26 -8.64
C VAL A 157 4.56 9.61 -9.35
N ASN A 158 3.83 9.74 -10.46
CA ASN A 158 3.80 10.97 -11.22
C ASN A 158 2.73 11.93 -10.69
N GLY A 159 3.15 13.05 -10.12
CA GLY A 159 2.28 14.08 -9.57
C GLY A 159 1.28 14.69 -10.58
N ARG A 160 1.54 14.56 -11.89
CA ARG A 160 0.56 14.93 -12.91
C ARG A 160 -0.77 14.17 -12.74
N PHE A 161 -0.71 12.90 -12.37
CA PHE A 161 -1.89 12.05 -12.17
C PHE A 161 -2.36 12.13 -10.72
N TYR A 162 -1.48 12.00 -9.75
CA TYR A 162 -1.79 11.97 -8.33
C TYR A 162 -2.52 13.23 -7.83
N SER A 163 -2.24 14.40 -8.42
CA SER A 163 -2.96 15.64 -8.11
C SER A 163 -4.47 15.56 -8.43
N ARG A 164 -4.85 14.73 -9.40
CA ARG A 164 -6.22 14.61 -9.91
C ARG A 164 -6.91 13.31 -9.52
N TYR A 165 -6.15 12.30 -9.12
CA TYR A 165 -6.68 11.00 -8.78
C TYR A 165 -7.50 11.05 -7.50
N LYS A 166 -8.58 10.27 -7.52
CA LYS A 166 -9.29 9.88 -6.29
C LYS A 166 -8.38 8.97 -5.45
N ILE A 167 -8.67 8.88 -4.18
CA ILE A 167 -7.94 8.02 -3.26
C ILE A 167 -8.00 6.55 -3.70
N THR A 168 -9.10 6.08 -4.26
CA THR A 168 -9.29 4.72 -4.78
C THR A 168 -8.35 4.40 -5.94
N GLN A 169 -8.11 5.36 -6.83
CA GLN A 169 -7.16 5.23 -7.93
C GLN A 169 -5.70 5.26 -7.44
N ILE A 170 -5.41 6.01 -6.36
CA ILE A 170 -4.11 5.98 -5.69
C ILE A 170 -3.89 4.62 -5.03
N THR A 171 -4.90 4.09 -4.33
CA THR A 171 -4.91 2.74 -3.75
C THR A 171 -4.59 1.68 -4.82
N SER A 172 -5.32 1.68 -5.93
CA SER A 172 -5.09 0.79 -7.07
C SER A 172 -3.65 0.85 -7.58
N ASN A 173 -3.14 2.05 -7.83
CA ASN A 173 -1.80 2.22 -8.36
C ASN A 173 -0.72 1.79 -7.35
N LEU A 174 -0.86 2.09 -6.07
CA LEU A 174 0.10 1.66 -5.04
C LEU A 174 0.12 0.13 -4.90
N VAL A 175 -1.03 -0.52 -4.92
CA VAL A 175 -1.12 -1.99 -4.91
C VAL A 175 -0.47 -2.58 -6.16
N HIS A 176 -0.77 -2.06 -7.35
CA HIS A 176 -0.17 -2.48 -8.62
C HIS A 176 1.37 -2.39 -8.58
N GLU A 177 1.91 -1.24 -8.18
CA GLU A 177 3.35 -1.03 -8.11
C GLU A 177 4.02 -1.89 -7.02
N TRP A 178 3.34 -2.09 -5.88
CA TRP A 178 3.84 -2.99 -4.84
C TRP A 178 3.91 -4.45 -5.31
N ILE A 179 2.95 -4.90 -6.12
CA ILE A 179 2.98 -6.25 -6.70
C ILE A 179 4.21 -6.43 -7.60
N HIS A 180 4.65 -5.38 -8.28
CA HIS A 180 5.93 -5.40 -8.98
C HIS A 180 7.12 -5.57 -8.02
N LEU A 181 7.09 -4.94 -6.84
CA LEU A 181 8.14 -5.14 -5.83
C LEU A 181 8.21 -6.59 -5.34
N ASN A 182 7.12 -7.34 -5.43
CA ASN A 182 7.06 -8.78 -5.15
C ASN A 182 7.47 -9.65 -6.36
N GLY A 183 7.91 -9.04 -7.46
CA GLY A 183 8.47 -9.73 -8.61
C GLY A 183 7.46 -10.21 -9.64
N PHE A 184 6.19 -9.81 -9.57
CA PHE A 184 5.24 -10.02 -10.66
C PHE A 184 5.38 -8.91 -11.70
N LEU A 185 5.44 -9.30 -12.97
CA LEU A 185 5.63 -8.39 -14.08
C LEU A 185 4.46 -8.51 -15.06
N HIS A 186 4.40 -7.60 -16.01
CA HIS A 186 3.53 -7.67 -17.18
C HIS A 186 4.29 -7.23 -18.42
N ASP A 187 3.95 -7.79 -19.58
CA ASP A 187 4.65 -7.51 -20.83
C ASP A 187 4.22 -6.19 -21.47
N SER A 188 3.00 -5.73 -21.18
CA SER A 188 2.48 -4.49 -21.73
C SER A 188 1.45 -3.82 -20.82
N ALA A 189 1.23 -2.52 -21.02
CA ALA A 189 0.17 -1.77 -20.35
C ALA A 189 -1.27 -2.23 -20.73
N LYS A 190 -1.41 -3.18 -21.64
CA LYS A 190 -2.70 -3.74 -22.07
C LYS A 190 -2.95 -5.13 -21.51
N ASP A 191 -2.02 -5.67 -20.75
CA ASP A 191 -2.15 -6.99 -20.11
C ASP A 191 -2.96 -6.88 -18.81
N HIS A 192 -4.27 -6.62 -18.98
CA HIS A 192 -5.20 -6.44 -17.87
C HIS A 192 -5.41 -7.72 -17.05
N ASP A 193 -5.04 -8.88 -17.58
CA ASP A 193 -5.13 -10.18 -16.91
C ASP A 193 -3.88 -10.51 -16.09
N SER A 194 -2.83 -9.68 -16.12
CA SER A 194 -1.63 -9.86 -15.31
C SER A 194 -1.92 -9.62 -13.82
N VAL A 195 -1.14 -10.26 -12.96
CA VAL A 195 -1.30 -10.11 -11.50
C VAL A 195 -1.28 -8.63 -11.06
N PRO A 196 -0.34 -7.76 -11.52
CA PRO A 196 -0.33 -6.36 -11.12
C PRO A 196 -1.60 -5.61 -11.52
N TYR A 197 -2.07 -5.77 -12.76
CA TYR A 197 -3.26 -5.07 -13.23
C TYR A 197 -4.54 -5.60 -12.61
N ALA A 198 -4.76 -6.92 -12.67
CA ALA A 198 -6.00 -7.52 -12.19
C ALA A 198 -6.19 -7.30 -10.69
N VAL A 199 -5.14 -7.51 -9.88
CA VAL A 199 -5.21 -7.30 -8.43
C VAL A 199 -5.32 -5.81 -8.09
N GLY A 200 -4.64 -4.92 -8.84
CA GLY A 200 -4.80 -3.49 -8.72
C GLY A 200 -6.24 -3.02 -8.95
N TYR A 201 -6.93 -3.56 -9.98
CA TYR A 201 -8.35 -3.26 -10.24
C TYR A 201 -9.27 -3.83 -9.17
N ILE A 202 -9.02 -5.05 -8.69
CA ILE A 202 -9.77 -5.61 -7.55
C ILE A 202 -9.64 -4.68 -6.34
N ALA A 203 -8.43 -4.16 -6.08
CA ALA A 203 -8.21 -3.24 -4.98
C ALA A 203 -8.94 -1.90 -5.18
N GLU A 204 -9.00 -1.36 -6.42
CA GLU A 204 -9.74 -0.13 -6.72
C GLU A 204 -11.23 -0.28 -6.44
N GLU A 205 -11.86 -1.33 -6.97
CA GLU A 205 -13.30 -1.57 -6.81
C GLU A 205 -13.69 -1.79 -5.34
N LEU A 206 -12.85 -2.52 -4.58
CA LEU A 206 -13.08 -2.71 -3.14
C LEU A 206 -12.85 -1.41 -2.36
N ALA A 207 -11.84 -0.61 -2.73
CA ALA A 207 -11.62 0.71 -2.15
C ALA A 207 -12.82 1.65 -2.41
N GLU A 208 -13.40 1.63 -3.61
CA GLU A 208 -14.61 2.40 -3.92
C GLU A 208 -15.79 1.97 -3.04
N LYS A 209 -15.97 0.68 -2.85
CA LYS A 209 -16.99 0.13 -1.95
C LYS A 209 -16.77 0.60 -0.52
N PHE A 210 -15.57 0.49 0.04
CA PHE A 210 -15.27 0.87 1.43
C PHE A 210 -15.42 2.37 1.66
N VAL A 211 -14.90 3.20 0.74
CA VAL A 211 -15.06 4.66 0.81
C VAL A 211 -16.54 5.04 0.73
N SER A 212 -17.32 4.40 -0.13
CA SER A 212 -18.77 4.67 -0.21
C SER A 212 -19.56 4.27 1.04
N GLN A 213 -19.00 3.39 1.86
CA GLN A 213 -19.54 2.95 3.15
C GLN A 213 -19.00 3.77 4.35
N GLY A 214 -18.27 4.87 4.11
CA GLY A 214 -17.78 5.77 5.15
C GLY A 214 -16.47 5.31 5.81
N TYR A 215 -15.68 4.50 5.16
CA TYR A 215 -14.44 3.97 5.77
C TYR A 215 -13.39 5.04 6.14
N LEU A 216 -13.49 6.27 5.63
CA LEU A 216 -12.58 7.39 5.89
C LEU A 216 -13.25 8.59 6.57
N ASP A 217 -14.53 8.53 6.91
CA ASP A 217 -15.32 9.62 7.54
C ASP A 217 -15.17 9.64 9.07
#